data_aaf4c30a078409cd6f7356356f1f8e1a
#
_entry.id   aaf4c30a078409cd6f7356356f1f8e1a
#
_cell.length_a   1.000
_cell.length_b   1.000
_cell.length_c   1.000
_cell.angle_alpha   90.00
_cell.angle_beta   90.00
_cell.angle_gamma   90.00
#
_symmetry.space_group_name_H-M   'P 1'
#
loop_
_entity.id
_entity.type
_entity.pdbx_description
1 polymer ?
#
loop_
_entity_poly.entity_id
_entity_poly.type
_entity_poly.pdbx_seq_one_letter_code
_entity_poly.pdbx_strand_id
1 'polypeptide(L)'
;MNVFSFIYLISIFVIFNIYAAFGEIDFKTQVLISSSLIILFGIPHGSLDNILFLSKNKISVFSFYFIYLLIAFIYLIAWIWWPYHSFILFLIISAYHFGESHFSDYKLDFKAKNFVFIVWGLFLMSSLLYLNSSELIKTTQFFFDTKQFSSIYSDKIISYLFHASLFLTIVMLAFLVYKKFISTEDMFSEIFQYFLIFITFYLFPIIIGFTLYFVFIHSFRSLYHEFMYLKKIKKNINFFSFIKLLIPHSIAAYFFTFLICYASFNN
;
A
#
# COMPACT_ATOMS: atom_id res chain seq x y z
N MET A 1 4.19 -15.00 15.55
CA MET A 1 3.15 -14.32 14.72
C MET A 1 2.87 -12.97 15.37
N ASN A 2 3.01 -11.88 14.66
CA ASN A 2 2.68 -10.55 15.20
C ASN A 2 1.17 -10.32 15.21
N VAL A 3 0.72 -9.31 16.00
CA VAL A 3 -0.72 -9.00 16.17
C VAL A 3 -1.39 -8.64 14.83
N PHE A 4 -0.68 -7.95 13.94
CA PHE A 4 -1.24 -7.55 12.63
C PHE A 4 -1.48 -8.76 11.73
N SER A 5 -0.55 -9.73 11.68
CA SER A 5 -0.75 -10.98 10.94
C SER A 5 -1.92 -11.79 11.50
N PHE A 6 -2.16 -11.74 12.81
CA PHE A 6 -3.29 -12.42 13.44
C PHE A 6 -4.63 -11.75 13.07
N ILE A 7 -4.72 -10.42 13.18
CA ILE A 7 -5.91 -9.67 12.78
C ILE A 7 -6.20 -9.90 11.29
N TYR A 8 -5.16 -9.90 10.46
CA TYR A 8 -5.28 -10.14 9.03
C TYR A 8 -5.80 -11.55 8.73
N LEU A 9 -5.29 -12.57 9.41
CA LEU A 9 -5.79 -13.94 9.28
C LEU A 9 -7.28 -14.05 9.62
N ILE A 10 -7.71 -13.40 10.71
CA ILE A 10 -9.12 -13.34 11.08
C ILE A 10 -9.95 -12.64 10.00
N SER A 11 -9.47 -11.52 9.45
CA SER A 11 -10.20 -10.79 8.41
C SER A 11 -10.33 -11.62 7.13
N ILE A 12 -9.28 -12.34 6.72
CA ILE A 12 -9.34 -13.29 5.59
C ILE A 12 -10.42 -14.34 5.86
N PHE A 13 -10.42 -14.95 7.05
CA PHE A 13 -11.38 -15.99 7.40
C PHE A 13 -12.81 -15.47 7.40
N VAL A 14 -13.08 -14.30 7.97
CA VAL A 14 -14.40 -13.68 7.99
C VAL A 14 -14.90 -13.39 6.58
N ILE A 15 -14.08 -12.73 5.76
CA ILE A 15 -14.46 -12.37 4.38
C ILE A 15 -14.63 -13.63 3.52
N PHE A 16 -13.78 -14.65 3.68
CA PHE A 16 -13.93 -15.92 2.99
C PHE A 16 -15.27 -16.60 3.30
N ASN A 17 -15.69 -16.61 4.57
CA ASN A 17 -17.00 -17.16 4.95
C ASN A 17 -18.18 -16.34 4.38
N ILE A 18 -18.03 -15.02 4.26
CA ILE A 18 -19.02 -14.17 3.59
C ILE A 18 -19.15 -14.56 2.11
N TYR A 19 -18.01 -14.70 1.42
CA TYR A 19 -18.00 -15.16 0.01
C TYR A 19 -18.58 -16.56 -0.14
N ALA A 20 -18.25 -17.48 0.76
CA ALA A 20 -18.81 -18.85 0.74
C ALA A 20 -20.32 -18.89 0.97
N ALA A 21 -20.85 -17.99 1.80
CA ALA A 21 -22.27 -17.93 2.13
C ALA A 21 -23.13 -17.21 1.08
N PHE A 22 -22.60 -16.13 0.47
CA PHE A 22 -23.37 -15.24 -0.42
C PHE A 22 -22.99 -15.39 -1.90
N GLY A 23 -21.91 -16.12 -2.21
CA GLY A 23 -21.38 -16.24 -3.56
C GLY A 23 -20.54 -15.05 -4.01
N GLU A 24 -20.31 -14.94 -5.31
CA GLU A 24 -19.50 -13.84 -5.89
C GLU A 24 -20.20 -12.49 -5.69
N ILE A 25 -19.46 -11.54 -5.11
CA ILE A 25 -19.91 -10.17 -4.96
C ILE A 25 -19.72 -9.44 -6.30
N ASP A 26 -20.75 -8.75 -6.78
CA ASP A 26 -20.67 -7.98 -8.00
C ASP A 26 -19.63 -6.85 -7.93
N PHE A 27 -19.07 -6.47 -9.07
CA PHE A 27 -17.99 -5.49 -9.17
C PHE A 27 -18.32 -4.14 -8.51
N LYS A 28 -19.57 -3.64 -8.65
CA LYS A 28 -19.99 -2.37 -8.06
C LYS A 28 -19.97 -2.44 -6.53
N THR A 29 -20.43 -3.53 -5.96
CA THR A 29 -20.41 -3.77 -4.51
C THR A 29 -18.98 -3.94 -4.00
N GLN A 30 -18.09 -4.63 -4.76
CA GLN A 30 -16.66 -4.71 -4.42
C GLN A 30 -16.03 -3.31 -4.35
N VAL A 31 -16.26 -2.46 -5.37
CA VAL A 31 -15.75 -1.08 -5.40
C VAL A 31 -16.30 -0.27 -4.23
N LEU A 32 -17.58 -0.40 -3.90
CA LEU A 32 -18.20 0.33 -2.80
C LEU A 32 -17.59 -0.06 -1.44
N ILE A 33 -17.46 -1.35 -1.16
CA ILE A 33 -16.86 -1.86 0.08
C ILE A 33 -15.39 -1.40 0.18
N SER A 34 -14.63 -1.61 -0.88
CA SER A 34 -13.22 -1.28 -0.93
C SER A 34 -12.96 0.22 -0.76
N SER A 35 -13.70 1.06 -1.49
CA SER A 35 -13.61 2.52 -1.36
C SER A 35 -13.96 2.97 0.06
N SER A 36 -15.00 2.39 0.66
CA SER A 36 -15.39 2.73 2.04
C SER A 36 -14.27 2.39 3.03
N LEU A 37 -13.67 1.22 2.92
CA LEU A 37 -12.56 0.80 3.79
C LEU A 37 -11.30 1.65 3.57
N ILE A 38 -10.95 1.96 2.32
CA ILE A 38 -9.80 2.80 2.00
C ILE A 38 -10.02 4.24 2.49
N ILE A 39 -11.22 4.79 2.35
CA ILE A 39 -11.57 6.10 2.88
C ILE A 39 -11.44 6.11 4.40
N LEU A 40 -11.96 5.11 5.10
CA LEU A 40 -11.98 5.08 6.57
C LEU A 40 -10.60 4.83 7.19
N PHE A 41 -9.76 4.01 6.56
CA PHE A 41 -8.50 3.54 7.16
C PHE A 41 -7.27 3.87 6.31
N GLY A 42 -7.42 3.87 4.99
CA GLY A 42 -6.33 4.14 4.06
C GLY A 42 -5.91 5.60 4.05
N ILE A 43 -6.84 6.52 3.82
CA ILE A 43 -6.53 7.96 3.76
C ILE A 43 -5.97 8.50 5.09
N PRO A 44 -6.51 8.14 6.27
CA PRO A 44 -5.98 8.65 7.54
C PRO A 44 -4.53 8.30 7.84
N HIS A 45 -3.99 7.17 7.34
CA HIS A 45 -2.61 6.79 7.65
C HIS A 45 -1.56 7.76 7.07
N GLY A 46 -1.85 8.46 5.97
CA GLY A 46 -0.97 9.48 5.41
C GLY A 46 -1.23 10.89 5.97
N SER A 47 -2.22 11.07 6.84
CA SER A 47 -2.62 12.41 7.28
C SER A 47 -1.67 13.08 8.28
N LEU A 48 -0.72 12.34 8.84
CA LEU A 48 0.28 12.83 9.79
C LEU A 48 1.67 13.04 9.18
N ASP A 49 1.85 12.85 7.89
CA ASP A 49 3.15 12.97 7.22
C ASP A 49 3.83 14.32 7.50
N ASN A 50 3.06 15.41 7.54
CA ASN A 50 3.54 16.73 7.89
C ASN A 50 4.13 16.77 9.30
N ILE A 51 3.45 16.20 10.30
CA ILE A 51 3.88 16.21 11.70
C ILE A 51 5.13 15.35 11.85
N LEU A 52 5.14 14.17 11.23
CA LEU A 52 6.27 13.24 11.28
C LEU A 52 7.50 13.81 10.57
N PHE A 53 7.31 14.40 9.39
CA PHE A 53 8.41 15.00 8.63
C PHE A 53 9.01 16.21 9.35
N LEU A 54 8.17 17.14 9.84
CA LEU A 54 8.61 18.34 10.52
C LEU A 54 9.25 18.05 11.89
N SER A 55 8.87 16.94 12.53
CA SER A 55 9.52 16.52 13.79
C SER A 55 10.98 16.09 13.61
N LYS A 56 11.34 15.64 12.39
CA LYS A 56 12.68 15.15 12.05
C LYS A 56 13.53 16.18 11.29
N ASN A 57 12.90 17.16 10.64
CA ASN A 57 13.55 18.10 9.75
C ASN A 57 13.30 19.55 10.15
N LYS A 58 14.34 20.40 10.07
CA LYS A 58 14.26 21.83 10.37
C LYS A 58 13.77 22.64 9.15
N ILE A 59 12.60 22.29 8.63
CA ILE A 59 11.98 23.00 7.50
C ILE A 59 10.72 23.70 8.00
N SER A 60 10.38 24.88 7.44
CA SER A 60 9.15 25.58 7.82
C SER A 60 7.91 24.81 7.35
N VAL A 61 6.80 24.96 8.07
CA VAL A 61 5.51 24.37 7.71
C VAL A 61 5.09 24.81 6.31
N PHE A 62 5.30 26.08 5.97
CA PHE A 62 4.99 26.63 4.66
C PHE A 62 5.82 25.96 3.55
N SER A 63 7.13 25.82 3.75
CA SER A 63 8.01 25.15 2.78
C SER A 63 7.64 23.68 2.57
N PHE A 64 7.24 22.98 3.64
CA PHE A 64 6.76 21.61 3.53
C PHE A 64 5.55 21.51 2.61
N TYR A 65 4.48 22.29 2.90
CA TYR A 65 3.25 22.23 2.08
C TYR A 65 3.47 22.72 0.66
N PHE A 66 4.32 23.73 0.47
CA PHE A 66 4.65 24.22 -0.88
C PHE A 66 5.32 23.12 -1.71
N ILE A 67 6.34 22.45 -1.18
CA ILE A 67 7.04 21.38 -1.88
C ILE A 67 6.09 20.19 -2.12
N TYR A 68 5.29 19.81 -1.11
CA TYR A 68 4.33 18.71 -1.21
C TYR A 68 3.31 18.94 -2.32
N LEU A 69 2.69 20.13 -2.35
CA LEU A 69 1.70 20.48 -3.37
C LEU A 69 2.35 20.65 -4.75
N LEU A 70 3.57 21.18 -4.82
CA LEU A 70 4.31 21.30 -6.07
C LEU A 70 4.58 19.92 -6.68
N ILE A 71 5.04 18.96 -5.89
CA ILE A 71 5.28 17.57 -6.35
C ILE A 71 3.96 16.95 -6.82
N ALA A 72 2.88 17.10 -6.07
CA ALA A 72 1.57 16.58 -6.46
C ALA A 72 1.08 17.20 -7.78
N PHE A 73 1.26 18.53 -7.94
CA PHE A 73 0.90 19.25 -9.16
C PHE A 73 1.72 18.80 -10.38
N ILE A 74 3.04 18.68 -10.24
CA ILE A 74 3.91 18.16 -11.30
C ILE A 74 3.50 16.73 -11.69
N TYR A 75 3.16 15.90 -10.71
CA TYR A 75 2.73 14.53 -10.97
C TYR A 75 1.39 14.48 -11.72
N LEU A 76 0.44 15.35 -11.38
CA LEU A 76 -0.83 15.47 -12.11
C LEU A 76 -0.62 15.91 -13.57
N ILE A 77 0.26 16.88 -13.81
CA ILE A 77 0.63 17.29 -15.19
C ILE A 77 1.27 16.13 -15.94
N ALA A 78 2.21 15.44 -15.31
CA ALA A 78 2.85 14.27 -15.90
C ALA A 78 1.83 13.17 -16.24
N TRP A 79 0.82 12.96 -15.38
CA TRP A 79 -0.26 12.01 -15.64
C TRP A 79 -1.11 12.38 -16.85
N ILE A 80 -1.40 13.66 -17.06
CA ILE A 80 -2.17 14.13 -18.23
C ILE A 80 -1.37 13.97 -19.53
N TRP A 81 -0.07 14.26 -19.54
CA TRP A 81 0.74 14.27 -20.76
C TRP A 81 1.41 12.94 -21.05
N TRP A 82 1.77 12.16 -20.02
CA TRP A 82 2.46 10.89 -20.12
C TRP A 82 1.84 9.83 -19.19
N PRO A 83 0.57 9.45 -19.38
CA PRO A 83 -0.15 8.56 -18.45
C PRO A 83 0.56 7.21 -18.24
N TYR A 84 1.08 6.62 -19.32
CA TYR A 84 1.83 5.37 -19.24
C TYR A 84 3.08 5.45 -18.34
N HIS A 85 3.93 6.44 -18.54
CA HIS A 85 5.14 6.62 -17.73
C HIS A 85 4.81 6.98 -16.28
N SER A 86 3.79 7.81 -16.09
CA SER A 86 3.31 8.18 -14.75
C SER A 86 2.77 6.99 -14.00
N PHE A 87 2.08 6.08 -14.68
CA PHE A 87 1.61 4.83 -14.08
C PHE A 87 2.78 3.90 -13.67
N ILE A 88 3.78 3.73 -14.54
CA ILE A 88 4.99 2.96 -14.16
C ILE A 88 5.68 3.60 -12.95
N LEU A 89 5.84 4.93 -12.94
CA LEU A 89 6.42 5.65 -11.82
C LEU A 89 5.60 5.45 -10.54
N PHE A 90 4.27 5.50 -10.64
CA PHE A 90 3.37 5.19 -9.52
C PHE A 90 3.62 3.78 -8.96
N LEU A 91 3.74 2.77 -9.81
CA LEU A 91 4.00 1.39 -9.36
C LEU A 91 5.36 1.28 -8.65
N ILE A 92 6.40 1.95 -9.14
CA ILE A 92 7.74 1.95 -8.53
C ILE A 92 7.71 2.65 -7.17
N ILE A 93 7.08 3.82 -7.07
CA ILE A 93 6.94 4.57 -5.82
C ILE A 93 6.12 3.76 -4.81
N SER A 94 5.02 3.15 -5.25
CA SER A 94 4.19 2.30 -4.41
C SER A 94 4.94 1.07 -3.90
N ALA A 95 5.73 0.40 -4.77
CA ALA A 95 6.56 -0.71 -4.36
C ALA A 95 7.58 -0.29 -3.29
N TYR A 96 8.27 0.83 -3.49
CA TYR A 96 9.17 1.37 -2.48
C TYR A 96 8.46 1.65 -1.16
N HIS A 97 7.33 2.37 -1.21
CA HIS A 97 6.56 2.76 -0.04
C HIS A 97 6.03 1.56 0.76
N PHE A 98 5.46 0.57 0.08
CA PHE A 98 5.00 -0.65 0.75
C PHE A 98 6.16 -1.43 1.38
N GLY A 99 7.29 -1.53 0.70
CA GLY A 99 8.47 -2.19 1.26
C GLY A 99 9.07 -1.42 2.44
N GLU A 100 9.19 -0.11 2.36
CA GLU A 100 9.67 0.73 3.46
C GLU A 100 8.78 0.60 4.69
N SER A 101 7.47 0.70 4.51
CA SER A 101 6.49 0.51 5.58
C SER A 101 6.57 -0.90 6.17
N HIS A 102 6.74 -1.93 5.34
CA HIS A 102 6.84 -3.31 5.77
C HIS A 102 8.06 -3.57 6.67
N PHE A 103 9.22 -3.05 6.28
CA PHE A 103 10.46 -3.22 7.04
C PHE A 103 10.69 -2.14 8.12
N SER A 104 9.69 -1.33 8.43
CA SER A 104 9.82 -0.23 9.41
C SER A 104 10.16 -0.69 10.84
N ASP A 105 9.84 -1.94 11.19
CA ASP A 105 10.16 -2.53 12.50
C ASP A 105 11.62 -2.95 12.63
N TYR A 106 12.33 -3.13 11.51
CA TYR A 106 13.69 -3.60 11.47
C TYR A 106 14.69 -2.45 11.36
N LYS A 107 15.76 -2.50 12.14
CA LYS A 107 16.86 -1.53 12.04
C LYS A 107 17.80 -1.90 10.90
N LEU A 108 17.41 -1.59 9.68
CA LEU A 108 18.23 -1.79 8.50
C LEU A 108 19.20 -0.62 8.33
N ASP A 109 20.38 -0.72 8.94
CA ASP A 109 21.41 0.33 8.85
C ASP A 109 22.52 -0.07 7.85
N PHE A 110 22.20 0.02 6.56
CA PHE A 110 23.17 -0.17 5.48
C PHE A 110 22.77 0.62 4.22
N LYS A 111 23.76 0.98 3.40
CA LYS A 111 23.58 1.88 2.25
C LYS A 111 22.54 1.39 1.23
N ALA A 112 22.41 0.07 1.05
CA ALA A 112 21.51 -0.52 0.07
C ALA A 112 20.13 -0.90 0.61
N LYS A 113 19.72 -0.42 1.80
CA LYS A 113 18.40 -0.75 2.40
C LYS A 113 17.21 -0.43 1.49
N ASN A 114 17.31 0.64 0.69
CA ASN A 114 16.27 1.02 -0.26
C ASN A 114 16.02 -0.06 -1.32
N PHE A 115 17.05 -0.84 -1.66
CA PHE A 115 16.89 -1.99 -2.56
C PHE A 115 16.03 -3.09 -1.93
N VAL A 116 16.17 -3.34 -0.62
CA VAL A 116 15.30 -4.26 0.14
C VAL A 116 13.84 -3.86 0.00
N PHE A 117 13.56 -2.56 0.18
CA PHE A 117 12.20 -2.03 0.09
C PHE A 117 11.59 -2.21 -1.31
N ILE A 118 12.35 -1.86 -2.35
CA ILE A 118 11.91 -2.02 -3.74
C ILE A 118 11.68 -3.49 -4.08
N VAL A 119 12.60 -4.39 -3.74
CA VAL A 119 12.49 -5.82 -4.05
C VAL A 119 11.23 -6.42 -3.42
N TRP A 120 11.01 -6.15 -2.13
CA TRP A 120 9.84 -6.68 -1.43
C TRP A 120 8.53 -6.11 -2.00
N GLY A 121 8.48 -4.80 -2.24
CA GLY A 121 7.30 -4.18 -2.80
C GLY A 121 7.00 -4.59 -4.23
N LEU A 122 8.03 -4.81 -5.06
CA LEU A 122 7.85 -5.39 -6.40
C LEU A 122 7.29 -6.81 -6.33
N PHE A 123 7.77 -7.62 -5.37
CA PHE A 123 7.24 -8.95 -5.17
C PHE A 123 5.78 -8.93 -4.73
N LEU A 124 5.40 -8.05 -3.81
CA LEU A 124 4.02 -7.83 -3.40
C LEU A 124 3.11 -7.48 -4.60
N MET A 125 3.50 -6.44 -5.35
CA MET A 125 2.69 -5.93 -6.45
C MET A 125 2.63 -6.91 -7.63
N SER A 126 3.75 -7.54 -7.97
CA SER A 126 3.76 -8.54 -9.05
C SER A 126 2.95 -9.79 -8.69
N SER A 127 2.86 -10.17 -7.40
CA SER A 127 2.00 -11.26 -6.94
C SER A 127 0.52 -10.95 -7.13
N LEU A 128 0.10 -9.73 -6.76
CA LEU A 128 -1.26 -9.27 -6.99
C LEU A 128 -1.63 -9.33 -8.47
N LEU A 129 -0.75 -8.81 -9.34
CA LEU A 129 -0.96 -8.78 -10.78
C LEU A 129 -0.93 -10.19 -11.39
N TYR A 130 0.00 -11.05 -10.96
CA TYR A 130 0.18 -12.40 -11.47
C TYR A 130 -1.04 -13.29 -11.20
N LEU A 131 -1.58 -13.21 -9.98
CA LEU A 131 -2.73 -14.02 -9.57
C LEU A 131 -4.06 -13.52 -10.15
N ASN A 132 -4.14 -12.24 -10.55
CA ASN A 132 -5.37 -11.59 -10.97
C ASN A 132 -5.27 -10.93 -12.36
N SER A 133 -4.39 -11.39 -13.25
CA SER A 133 -4.12 -10.76 -14.54
C SER A 133 -5.36 -10.59 -15.42
N SER A 134 -6.23 -11.60 -15.47
CA SER A 134 -7.47 -11.56 -16.24
C SER A 134 -8.50 -10.57 -15.69
N GLU A 135 -8.60 -10.46 -14.39
CA GLU A 135 -9.51 -9.52 -13.73
C GLU A 135 -8.99 -8.08 -13.83
N LEU A 136 -7.67 -7.90 -13.74
CA LEU A 136 -7.03 -6.61 -13.92
C LEU A 136 -7.37 -6.00 -15.28
N ILE A 137 -7.30 -6.78 -16.35
CA ILE A 137 -7.66 -6.33 -17.69
C ILE A 137 -9.11 -5.86 -17.72
N LYS A 138 -10.04 -6.63 -17.15
CA LYS A 138 -11.46 -6.25 -17.07
C LYS A 138 -11.66 -4.96 -16.26
N THR A 139 -10.98 -4.84 -15.13
CA THR A 139 -11.09 -3.67 -14.25
C THR A 139 -10.56 -2.40 -14.91
N THR A 140 -9.44 -2.50 -15.62
CA THR A 140 -8.84 -1.34 -16.30
C THR A 140 -9.67 -0.85 -17.49
N GLN A 141 -10.47 -1.71 -18.12
CA GLN A 141 -11.40 -1.31 -19.18
C GLN A 141 -12.45 -0.28 -18.72
N PHE A 142 -12.75 -0.21 -17.44
CA PHE A 142 -13.70 0.78 -16.91
C PHE A 142 -13.08 2.18 -16.72
N PHE A 143 -11.76 2.28 -16.60
CA PHE A 143 -11.09 3.51 -16.20
C PHE A 143 -10.16 4.11 -17.25
N PHE A 144 -9.68 3.31 -18.22
CA PHE A 144 -8.64 3.75 -19.15
C PHE A 144 -8.79 3.11 -20.53
N ASP A 145 -8.28 3.79 -21.57
CA ASP A 145 -8.05 3.16 -22.87
C ASP A 145 -6.98 2.06 -22.70
N THR A 146 -7.45 0.82 -22.67
CA THR A 146 -6.64 -0.37 -22.40
C THR A 146 -5.50 -0.59 -23.36
N LYS A 147 -5.56 -0.03 -24.58
CA LYS A 147 -4.51 -0.20 -25.58
C LYS A 147 -3.16 0.35 -25.13
N GLN A 148 -3.15 1.47 -24.38
CA GLN A 148 -1.91 2.06 -23.91
C GLN A 148 -1.24 1.23 -22.80
N PHE A 149 -2.03 0.50 -22.01
CA PHE A 149 -1.55 -0.27 -20.86
C PHE A 149 -1.42 -1.78 -21.14
N SER A 150 -1.93 -2.26 -22.27
CA SER A 150 -1.92 -3.69 -22.62
C SER A 150 -0.51 -4.32 -22.62
N SER A 151 0.52 -3.53 -22.96
CA SER A 151 1.90 -4.00 -22.94
C SER A 151 2.44 -4.25 -21.52
N ILE A 152 1.98 -3.49 -20.53
CA ILE A 152 2.35 -3.69 -19.12
C ILE A 152 1.67 -4.94 -18.56
N TYR A 153 0.43 -5.20 -19.00
CA TYR A 153 -0.39 -6.31 -18.49
C TYR A 153 -0.21 -7.61 -19.28
N SER A 154 0.81 -7.72 -20.12
CA SER A 154 1.06 -8.99 -20.79
C SER A 154 1.41 -10.05 -19.75
N ASP A 155 0.75 -11.20 -19.81
CA ASP A 155 0.95 -12.34 -18.89
C ASP A 155 2.43 -12.75 -18.81
N LYS A 156 3.14 -12.63 -19.93
CA LYS A 156 4.57 -12.93 -19.99
C LYS A 156 5.41 -11.99 -19.14
N ILE A 157 5.17 -10.68 -19.22
CA ILE A 157 5.91 -9.66 -18.43
C ILE A 157 5.57 -9.80 -16.95
N ILE A 158 4.29 -9.96 -16.62
CA ILE A 158 3.83 -10.13 -15.24
C ILE A 158 4.45 -11.41 -14.64
N SER A 159 4.46 -12.51 -15.38
CA SER A 159 5.06 -13.78 -14.94
C SER A 159 6.57 -13.62 -14.69
N TYR A 160 7.30 -12.96 -15.59
CA TYR A 160 8.73 -12.70 -15.37
C TYR A 160 8.98 -11.82 -14.14
N LEU A 161 8.21 -10.75 -13.98
CA LEU A 161 8.35 -9.86 -12.82
C LEU A 161 8.07 -10.61 -11.53
N PHE A 162 7.03 -11.44 -11.49
CA PHE A 162 6.70 -12.25 -10.32
C PHE A 162 7.83 -13.22 -9.96
N HIS A 163 8.30 -14.05 -10.91
CA HIS A 163 9.33 -15.04 -10.61
C HIS A 163 10.68 -14.40 -10.27
N ALA A 164 11.04 -13.32 -10.98
CA ALA A 164 12.28 -12.59 -10.69
C ALA A 164 12.24 -11.92 -9.30
N SER A 165 11.14 -11.26 -8.97
CA SER A 165 10.98 -10.61 -7.65
C SER A 165 10.87 -11.63 -6.51
N LEU A 166 10.23 -12.78 -6.73
CA LEU A 166 10.23 -13.90 -5.79
C LEU A 166 11.65 -14.39 -5.50
N PHE A 167 12.42 -14.68 -6.55
CA PHE A 167 13.80 -15.11 -6.41
C PHE A 167 14.65 -14.07 -5.66
N LEU A 168 14.55 -12.81 -6.05
CA LEU A 168 15.28 -11.71 -5.38
C LEU A 168 14.85 -11.57 -3.92
N THR A 169 13.58 -11.75 -3.59
CA THR A 169 13.09 -11.69 -2.20
C THR A 169 13.67 -12.83 -1.35
N ILE A 170 13.75 -14.05 -1.89
CA ILE A 170 14.37 -15.19 -1.17
C ILE A 170 15.84 -14.90 -0.90
N VAL A 171 16.59 -14.45 -1.93
CA VAL A 171 18.01 -14.09 -1.79
C VAL A 171 18.20 -12.93 -0.79
N MET A 172 17.34 -11.93 -0.85
CA MET A 172 17.34 -10.78 0.05
C MET A 172 17.11 -11.22 1.51
N LEU A 173 16.10 -12.03 1.79
CA LEU A 173 15.83 -12.52 3.15
C LEU A 173 17.00 -13.35 3.69
N ALA A 174 17.57 -14.23 2.87
CA ALA A 174 18.77 -15.00 3.24
C ALA A 174 19.95 -14.07 3.55
N PHE A 175 20.16 -13.02 2.74
CA PHE A 175 21.19 -12.00 2.99
C PHE A 175 20.96 -11.24 4.31
N LEU A 176 19.73 -10.82 4.59
CA LEU A 176 19.39 -10.11 5.84
C LEU A 176 19.66 -10.97 7.08
N VAL A 177 19.34 -12.26 7.03
CA VAL A 177 19.66 -13.22 8.11
C VAL A 177 21.16 -13.42 8.22
N TYR A 178 21.86 -13.66 7.10
CA TYR A 178 23.31 -13.87 7.09
C TYR A 178 24.06 -12.67 7.69
N LYS A 179 23.62 -11.46 7.39
CA LYS A 179 24.18 -10.21 7.94
C LYS A 179 23.65 -9.86 9.33
N LYS A 180 22.76 -10.66 9.91
CA LYS A 180 22.15 -10.46 11.23
C LYS A 180 21.35 -9.15 11.35
N PHE A 181 20.79 -8.65 10.23
CA PHE A 181 19.84 -7.55 10.26
C PHE A 181 18.46 -7.99 10.74
N ILE A 182 18.10 -9.23 10.48
CA ILE A 182 16.91 -9.90 11.01
C ILE A 182 17.31 -11.26 11.62
N SER A 183 16.54 -11.75 12.57
CA SER A 183 16.69 -13.09 13.10
C SER A 183 16.10 -14.15 12.16
N THR A 184 16.41 -15.43 12.39
CA THR A 184 15.77 -16.54 11.67
C THR A 184 14.27 -16.60 11.97
N GLU A 185 13.89 -16.27 13.20
CA GLU A 185 12.48 -16.22 13.62
C GLU A 185 11.72 -15.10 12.89
N ASP A 186 12.34 -13.92 12.72
CA ASP A 186 11.80 -12.83 11.94
C ASP A 186 11.61 -13.24 10.48
N MET A 187 12.60 -13.91 9.88
CA MET A 187 12.50 -14.42 8.50
C MET A 187 11.30 -15.37 8.33
N PHE A 188 11.08 -16.30 9.26
CA PHE A 188 9.90 -17.17 9.20
C PHE A 188 8.59 -16.40 9.40
N SER A 189 8.59 -15.36 10.24
CA SER A 189 7.44 -14.47 10.40
C SER A 189 7.11 -13.72 9.11
N GLU A 190 8.14 -13.24 8.39
CA GLU A 190 7.99 -12.55 7.11
C GLU A 190 7.46 -13.50 6.01
N ILE A 191 8.01 -14.72 5.92
CA ILE A 191 7.53 -15.75 5.00
C ILE A 191 6.06 -16.08 5.29
N PHE A 192 5.69 -16.25 6.56
CA PHE A 192 4.32 -16.54 6.95
C PHE A 192 3.37 -15.38 6.61
N GLN A 193 3.77 -14.13 6.89
CA GLN A 193 2.96 -12.96 6.55
C GLN A 193 2.76 -12.83 5.04
N TYR A 194 3.83 -13.07 4.27
CA TYR A 194 3.73 -13.06 2.82
C TYR A 194 2.82 -14.18 2.30
N PHE A 195 2.90 -15.37 2.89
CA PHE A 195 2.00 -16.48 2.54
C PHE A 195 0.53 -16.11 2.76
N LEU A 196 0.20 -15.43 3.85
CA LEU A 196 -1.15 -14.92 4.09
C LEU A 196 -1.58 -13.90 3.01
N ILE A 197 -0.68 -12.99 2.62
CA ILE A 197 -0.95 -12.01 1.56
C ILE A 197 -1.18 -12.72 0.23
N PHE A 198 -0.34 -13.69 -0.11
CA PHE A 198 -0.45 -14.47 -1.34
C PHE A 198 -1.78 -15.25 -1.41
N ILE A 199 -2.17 -15.91 -0.32
CA ILE A 199 -3.48 -16.58 -0.21
C ILE A 199 -4.63 -15.57 -0.39
N THR A 200 -4.53 -14.38 0.18
CA THR A 200 -5.55 -13.34 0.02
C THR A 200 -5.72 -12.96 -1.45
N PHE A 201 -4.61 -12.72 -2.16
CA PHE A 201 -4.64 -12.38 -3.57
C PHE A 201 -5.12 -13.54 -4.46
N TYR A 202 -4.97 -14.77 -4.01
CA TYR A 202 -5.46 -15.96 -4.71
C TYR A 202 -6.96 -16.20 -4.51
N LEU A 203 -7.46 -15.96 -3.28
CA LEU A 203 -8.83 -16.29 -2.90
C LEU A 203 -9.85 -15.21 -3.27
N PHE A 204 -9.42 -13.96 -3.35
CA PHE A 204 -10.33 -12.83 -3.53
C PHE A 204 -10.07 -12.08 -4.82
N PRO A 205 -11.12 -11.44 -5.41
CA PRO A 205 -10.96 -10.52 -6.52
C PRO A 205 -9.92 -9.43 -6.22
N ILE A 206 -9.27 -8.93 -7.27
CA ILE A 206 -8.13 -8.00 -7.16
C ILE A 206 -8.40 -6.80 -6.24
N ILE A 207 -9.60 -6.22 -6.34
CA ILE A 207 -9.98 -5.04 -5.55
C ILE A 207 -10.11 -5.40 -4.06
N ILE A 208 -10.79 -6.49 -3.74
CA ILE A 208 -10.97 -6.95 -2.36
C ILE A 208 -9.66 -7.44 -1.77
N GLY A 209 -8.90 -8.25 -2.52
CA GLY A 209 -7.60 -8.77 -2.08
C GLY A 209 -6.62 -7.65 -1.75
N PHE A 210 -6.49 -6.66 -2.65
CA PHE A 210 -5.66 -5.48 -2.40
C PHE A 210 -6.15 -4.68 -1.19
N THR A 211 -7.47 -4.45 -1.08
CA THR A 211 -8.05 -3.70 0.04
C THR A 211 -7.79 -4.36 1.38
N LEU A 212 -7.94 -5.68 1.48
CA LEU A 212 -7.64 -6.41 2.71
C LEU A 212 -6.17 -6.24 3.12
N TYR A 213 -5.23 -6.43 2.20
CA TYR A 213 -3.82 -6.18 2.46
C TYR A 213 -3.58 -4.73 2.88
N PHE A 214 -4.08 -3.78 2.09
CA PHE A 214 -3.83 -2.35 2.28
C PHE A 214 -4.37 -1.85 3.62
N VAL A 215 -5.56 -2.25 4.01
CA VAL A 215 -6.18 -1.81 5.26
C VAL A 215 -5.55 -2.50 6.47
N PHE A 216 -5.48 -3.82 6.48
CA PHE A 216 -5.14 -4.57 7.70
C PHE A 216 -3.64 -4.72 7.92
N ILE A 217 -2.83 -4.86 6.86
CA ILE A 217 -1.38 -4.99 7.01
C ILE A 217 -0.69 -3.63 6.88
N HIS A 218 -1.03 -2.83 5.86
CA HIS A 218 -0.33 -1.59 5.62
C HIS A 218 -0.86 -0.44 6.49
N SER A 219 -2.14 -0.07 6.37
CA SER A 219 -2.67 1.13 7.02
C SER A 219 -2.78 1.01 8.54
N PHE A 220 -3.30 -0.09 9.07
CA PHE A 220 -3.39 -0.28 10.52
C PHE A 220 -2.03 -0.34 11.18
N ARG A 221 -1.04 -1.00 10.56
CA ARG A 221 0.32 -1.04 11.06
C ARG A 221 0.95 0.35 11.03
N SER A 222 0.81 1.10 9.92
CA SER A 222 1.31 2.48 9.83
C SER A 222 0.70 3.39 10.89
N LEU A 223 -0.63 3.40 11.04
CA LEU A 223 -1.32 4.17 12.09
C LEU A 223 -0.85 3.81 13.49
N TYR A 224 -0.62 2.53 13.77
CA TYR A 224 -0.08 2.08 15.05
C TYR A 224 1.34 2.63 15.29
N HIS A 225 2.23 2.55 14.29
CA HIS A 225 3.59 3.08 14.39
C HIS A 225 3.60 4.59 14.58
N GLU A 226 2.76 5.32 13.86
CA GLU A 226 2.59 6.76 14.00
C GLU A 226 2.09 7.13 15.41
N PHE A 227 1.09 6.43 15.93
CA PHE A 227 0.61 6.61 17.29
C PHE A 227 1.71 6.39 18.32
N MET A 228 2.44 5.27 18.20
CA MET A 228 3.53 4.94 19.12
C MET A 228 4.70 5.94 19.04
N TYR A 229 5.00 6.42 17.83
CA TYR A 229 6.02 7.45 17.64
C TYR A 229 5.61 8.78 18.30
N LEU A 230 4.38 9.23 18.06
CA LEU A 230 3.87 10.45 18.66
C LEU A 230 3.78 10.36 20.20
N LYS A 231 3.44 9.20 20.74
CA LYS A 231 3.42 8.94 22.18
C LYS A 231 4.82 9.07 22.82
N LYS A 232 5.90 8.75 22.07
CA LYS A 232 7.27 8.96 22.55
C LYS A 232 7.66 10.44 22.58
N ILE A 233 7.19 11.24 21.61
CA ILE A 233 7.55 12.66 21.52
C ILE A 233 6.69 13.53 22.41
N LYS A 234 5.39 13.24 22.50
CA LYS A 234 4.41 14.00 23.29
C LYS A 234 3.82 13.10 24.37
N LYS A 235 4.31 13.26 25.61
CA LYS A 235 3.96 12.40 26.76
C LYS A 235 2.45 12.24 27.06
N ASN A 236 1.59 13.14 26.56
CA ASN A 236 0.15 13.19 26.89
C ASN A 236 -0.77 12.81 25.72
N ILE A 237 -0.27 12.15 24.67
CA ILE A 237 -1.13 11.69 23.59
C ILE A 237 -1.83 10.38 24.01
N ASN A 238 -3.16 10.47 24.13
CA ASN A 238 -4.04 9.31 24.21
C ASN A 238 -4.66 9.01 22.82
N PHE A 239 -5.38 7.90 22.72
CA PHE A 239 -6.00 7.47 21.47
C PHE A 239 -6.95 8.53 20.87
N PHE A 240 -7.79 9.16 21.69
CA PHE A 240 -8.72 10.21 21.22
C PHE A 240 -8.00 11.46 20.71
N SER A 241 -6.92 11.87 21.37
CA SER A 241 -6.09 12.98 20.91
C SER A 241 -5.39 12.65 19.59
N PHE A 242 -4.97 11.39 19.39
CA PHE A 242 -4.42 10.92 18.13
C PHE A 242 -5.46 11.01 17.00
N ILE A 243 -6.67 10.47 17.19
CA ILE A 243 -7.75 10.58 16.20
C ILE A 243 -8.05 12.04 15.84
N LYS A 244 -8.10 12.94 16.83
CA LYS A 244 -8.31 14.39 16.58
C LYS A 244 -7.23 15.00 15.68
N LEU A 245 -5.99 14.51 15.74
CA LEU A 245 -4.91 14.97 14.86
C LEU A 245 -5.08 14.49 13.41
N LEU A 246 -5.66 13.29 13.21
CA LEU A 246 -5.91 12.75 11.87
C LEU A 246 -7.02 13.52 11.12
N ILE A 247 -8.07 13.95 11.83
CA ILE A 247 -9.30 14.47 11.24
C ILE A 247 -9.09 15.63 10.25
N PRO A 248 -8.34 16.72 10.55
CA PRO A 248 -8.25 17.86 9.64
C PRO A 248 -7.68 17.52 8.27
N HIS A 249 -6.60 16.72 8.25
CA HIS A 249 -5.92 16.34 7.01
C HIS A 249 -6.72 15.27 6.25
N SER A 250 -7.36 14.34 6.97
CA SER A 250 -8.26 13.35 6.36
C SER A 250 -9.46 14.03 5.69
N ILE A 251 -10.08 15.03 6.33
CA ILE A 251 -11.20 15.80 5.72
C ILE A 251 -10.72 16.53 4.45
N ALA A 252 -9.54 17.16 4.49
CA ALA A 252 -9.00 17.82 3.31
C ALA A 252 -8.77 16.79 2.17
N ALA A 253 -8.17 15.62 2.47
CA ALA A 253 -7.97 14.56 1.49
C ALA A 253 -9.30 14.03 0.92
N TYR A 254 -10.32 13.82 1.76
CA TYR A 254 -11.66 13.41 1.31
C TYR A 254 -12.30 14.45 0.37
N PHE A 255 -12.18 15.73 0.71
CA PHE A 255 -12.69 16.80 -0.12
C PHE A 255 -12.03 16.83 -1.51
N PHE A 256 -10.71 16.73 -1.58
CA PHE A 256 -10.00 16.68 -2.85
C PHE A 256 -10.30 15.40 -3.65
N THR A 257 -10.38 14.25 -2.99
CA THR A 257 -10.78 12.98 -3.64
C THR A 257 -12.18 13.11 -4.25
N PHE A 258 -13.12 13.67 -3.49
CA PHE A 258 -14.49 13.93 -3.98
C PHE A 258 -14.50 14.87 -5.19
N LEU A 259 -13.72 15.96 -5.17
CA LEU A 259 -13.64 16.89 -6.31
C LEU A 259 -13.08 16.20 -7.57
N ILE A 260 -12.04 15.37 -7.43
CA ILE A 260 -11.45 14.65 -8.56
C ILE A 260 -12.48 13.64 -9.13
N CYS A 261 -13.14 12.88 -8.27
CA CYS A 261 -14.19 11.94 -8.71
C CYS A 261 -15.34 12.71 -9.40
N TYR A 262 -15.82 13.79 -8.80
CA TYR A 262 -16.91 14.60 -9.40
C TYR A 262 -16.54 15.15 -10.78
N ALA A 263 -15.31 15.69 -10.93
CA ALA A 263 -14.82 16.17 -12.21
C ALA A 263 -14.69 15.03 -13.25
N SER A 264 -14.29 13.84 -12.83
CA SER A 264 -14.14 12.69 -13.73
C SER A 264 -15.48 12.11 -14.20
N PHE A 265 -16.56 12.25 -13.42
CA PHE A 265 -17.88 11.76 -13.80
C PHE A 265 -18.69 12.75 -14.66
N ASN A 266 -18.30 14.01 -14.71
CA ASN A 266 -18.99 15.07 -15.48
C ASN A 266 -18.28 15.42 -16.80
N ASN A 267 -17.17 14.77 -17.13
CA ASN A 267 -16.48 14.85 -18.41
C ASN A 267 -16.63 13.54 -19.18
#